data_935fb860466957b552b1f2016626fb42
#
_entry.id   935fb860466957b552b1f2016626fb42
#
_cell.length_a   1.000
_cell.length_b   1.000
_cell.length_c   1.000
_cell.angle_alpha   90.00
_cell.angle_beta   90.00
_cell.angle_gamma   90.00
#
_symmetry.space_group_name_H-M   'P 1'
#
loop_
_entity.id
_entity.type
_entity.pdbx_description
1 polymer ?
#
loop_
_entity_poly.entity_id
_entity_poly.type
_entity_poly.pdbx_seq_one_letter_code
_entity_poly.pdbx_strand_id
1 'polypeptide(L)'
;LVLADYVTMDSGTGCVHTAPGFGADDYLACKRYGMDMVVPVDDQGRHTDYAGKYAGMSTEESNPVILADMKAAGSLFASEDIVHSYPHCWRCKSPIIFRATPQWFCSVDSFKEDAVAACENVRWLPAWGKERMAAMIRERADWCISRQRRWGLPIPVFYCDDCHKPVCTEESIEAVAKLFEKEGSNAWFDRTAADILPEGFTCPHCGGKHFTQETDTLDGWFDSGSTHV
;
A
#
# COMPACT_ATOMS: atom_id res chain seq x y z
N LEU A 1 -22.78 -9.32 -10.59
CA LEU A 1 -23.32 -7.99 -10.42
C LEU A 1 -23.40 -7.67 -8.93
N VAL A 2 -22.97 -6.48 -8.56
CA VAL A 2 -23.02 -5.96 -7.18
C VAL A 2 -23.69 -4.60 -7.20
N LEU A 3 -24.19 -4.15 -6.05
CA LEU A 3 -24.77 -2.82 -5.88
C LEU A 3 -23.74 -1.89 -5.22
N ALA A 4 -23.70 -0.64 -5.66
CA ALA A 4 -22.84 0.39 -5.08
C ALA A 4 -23.58 1.73 -5.07
N ASP A 5 -23.40 2.50 -3.98
CA ASP A 5 -24.15 3.74 -3.73
C ASP A 5 -23.74 4.87 -4.68
N TYR A 6 -22.55 4.77 -5.29
CA TYR A 6 -22.04 5.74 -6.27
C TYR A 6 -22.57 5.51 -7.69
N VAL A 7 -23.29 4.43 -7.94
CA VAL A 7 -23.89 4.14 -9.25
C VAL A 7 -25.29 4.77 -9.32
N THR A 8 -25.47 5.70 -10.25
CA THR A 8 -26.73 6.42 -10.43
C THR A 8 -27.32 6.15 -11.82
N MET A 9 -28.61 6.47 -11.97
CA MET A 9 -29.30 6.37 -13.26
C MET A 9 -29.30 7.70 -14.05
N ASP A 10 -28.71 8.74 -13.47
CA ASP A 10 -28.69 10.10 -14.04
C ASP A 10 -27.65 10.25 -15.15
N SER A 11 -26.69 9.33 -15.20
CA SER A 11 -25.60 9.33 -16.16
C SER A 11 -25.31 7.91 -16.64
N GLY A 12 -25.10 7.75 -17.95
CA GLY A 12 -24.79 6.47 -18.55
C GLY A 12 -25.94 5.45 -18.51
N THR A 13 -25.59 4.19 -18.25
CA THR A 13 -26.51 3.05 -18.31
C THR A 13 -26.96 2.54 -16.92
N GLY A 14 -26.44 3.10 -15.84
CA GLY A 14 -26.59 2.52 -14.50
C GLY A 14 -25.74 1.25 -14.28
N CYS A 15 -24.87 0.90 -15.23
CA CYS A 15 -23.91 -0.20 -15.12
C CYS A 15 -22.50 0.36 -15.18
N VAL A 16 -21.70 0.09 -14.14
CA VAL A 16 -20.31 0.55 -14.03
C VAL A 16 -19.39 -0.66 -13.97
N HIS A 17 -18.30 -0.63 -14.75
CA HIS A 17 -17.23 -1.59 -14.62
C HIS A 17 -16.49 -1.34 -13.30
N THR A 18 -16.27 -2.39 -12.53
CA THR A 18 -15.65 -2.32 -11.20
C THR A 18 -14.38 -3.16 -11.17
N ALA A 19 -13.25 -2.54 -10.86
CA ALA A 19 -11.94 -3.17 -10.79
C ALA A 19 -11.29 -2.89 -9.43
N PRO A 20 -11.38 -3.81 -8.44
CA PRO A 20 -11.00 -3.57 -7.05
C PRO A 20 -9.51 -3.21 -6.86
N GLY A 21 -8.66 -3.62 -7.79
CA GLY A 21 -7.23 -3.30 -7.76
C GLY A 21 -6.87 -1.91 -8.29
N PHE A 22 -7.84 -1.15 -8.86
CA PHE A 22 -7.55 0.07 -9.64
C PHE A 22 -8.42 1.28 -9.27
N GLY A 23 -9.23 1.17 -8.23
CA GLY A 23 -10.06 2.27 -7.73
C GLY A 23 -10.40 2.08 -6.25
N ALA A 24 -10.43 3.18 -5.48
CA ALA A 24 -10.75 3.12 -4.06
C ALA A 24 -12.20 2.71 -3.80
N ASP A 25 -13.14 3.28 -4.55
CA ASP A 25 -14.56 2.93 -4.43
C ASP A 25 -14.83 1.50 -4.90
N ASP A 26 -14.16 1.08 -5.96
CA ASP A 26 -14.20 -0.29 -6.48
C ASP A 26 -13.68 -1.29 -5.42
N TYR A 27 -12.57 -0.95 -4.77
CA TYR A 27 -12.01 -1.75 -3.68
C TYR A 27 -13.02 -1.91 -2.53
N LEU A 28 -13.61 -0.81 -2.07
CA LEU A 28 -14.57 -0.82 -0.97
C LEU A 28 -15.84 -1.62 -1.33
N ALA A 29 -16.35 -1.44 -2.54
CA ALA A 29 -17.50 -2.21 -3.03
C ALA A 29 -17.17 -3.70 -3.07
N CYS A 30 -16.07 -4.10 -3.69
CA CYS A 30 -15.68 -5.50 -3.78
C CYS A 30 -15.40 -6.14 -2.41
N LYS A 31 -14.76 -5.40 -1.50
CA LYS A 31 -14.52 -5.85 -0.13
C LYS A 31 -15.83 -6.14 0.62
N ARG A 32 -16.85 -5.29 0.46
CA ARG A 32 -18.20 -5.50 1.05
C ARG A 32 -18.81 -6.82 0.63
N TYR A 33 -18.58 -7.25 -0.61
CA TYR A 33 -19.11 -8.50 -1.17
C TYR A 33 -18.16 -9.70 -1.07
N GLY A 34 -17.03 -9.57 -0.40
CA GLY A 34 -16.04 -10.63 -0.24
C GLY A 34 -15.43 -11.11 -1.55
N MET A 35 -15.31 -10.21 -2.54
CA MET A 35 -14.71 -10.52 -3.84
C MET A 35 -13.19 -10.45 -3.75
N ASP A 36 -12.52 -11.35 -4.46
CA ASP A 36 -11.06 -11.36 -4.56
C ASP A 36 -10.52 -10.11 -5.26
N MET A 37 -9.38 -9.64 -4.79
CA MET A 37 -8.66 -8.54 -5.43
C MET A 37 -7.73 -9.09 -6.49
N VAL A 38 -8.00 -8.75 -7.74
CA VAL A 38 -7.18 -9.12 -8.89
C VAL A 38 -6.40 -7.89 -9.37
N VAL A 39 -5.06 -8.00 -9.38
CA VAL A 39 -4.16 -6.94 -9.84
C VAL A 39 -3.25 -7.50 -10.94
N PRO A 40 -3.69 -7.52 -12.19
CA PRO A 40 -2.92 -8.09 -13.30
C PRO A 40 -1.83 -7.13 -13.85
N VAL A 41 -1.34 -6.22 -13.03
CA VAL A 41 -0.29 -5.25 -13.39
C VAL A 41 0.78 -5.24 -12.30
N ASP A 42 2.04 -5.37 -12.68
CA ASP A 42 3.19 -5.39 -11.80
C ASP A 42 3.64 -3.98 -11.36
N ASP A 43 4.74 -3.91 -10.58
CA ASP A 43 5.32 -2.67 -10.07
C ASP A 43 5.92 -1.77 -11.15
N GLN A 44 6.14 -2.29 -12.34
CA GLN A 44 6.64 -1.54 -13.50
C GLN A 44 5.51 -1.03 -14.40
N GLY A 45 4.24 -1.29 -14.04
CA GLY A 45 3.08 -0.94 -14.85
C GLY A 45 2.88 -1.85 -16.05
N ARG A 46 3.43 -3.09 -16.02
CA ARG A 46 3.27 -4.09 -17.06
C ARG A 46 2.27 -5.16 -16.66
N HIS A 47 1.57 -5.67 -17.63
CA HIS A 47 0.66 -6.78 -17.41
C HIS A 47 1.42 -8.04 -17.02
N THR A 48 0.95 -8.71 -15.95
CA THR A 48 1.46 -10.01 -15.50
C THR A 48 0.90 -11.14 -16.37
N ASP A 49 1.39 -12.37 -16.17
CA ASP A 49 0.89 -13.57 -16.86
C ASP A 49 -0.62 -13.79 -16.68
N TYR A 50 -1.21 -13.24 -15.60
CA TYR A 50 -2.65 -13.25 -15.39
C TYR A 50 -3.44 -12.58 -16.51
N ALA A 51 -2.85 -11.61 -17.18
CA ALA A 51 -3.47 -10.92 -18.32
C ALA A 51 -3.37 -11.70 -19.66
N GLY A 52 -2.83 -12.93 -19.64
CA GLY A 52 -2.74 -13.81 -20.80
C GLY A 52 -1.95 -13.18 -21.95
N LYS A 53 -2.56 -13.02 -23.12
CA LYS A 53 -1.88 -12.51 -24.33
C LYS A 53 -1.32 -11.08 -24.21
N TYR A 54 -1.73 -10.31 -23.20
CA TYR A 54 -1.23 -8.96 -22.94
C TYR A 54 -0.04 -8.96 -21.98
N ALA A 55 0.36 -10.12 -21.43
CA ALA A 55 1.47 -10.23 -20.50
C ALA A 55 2.75 -9.58 -21.03
N GLY A 56 3.45 -8.84 -20.18
CA GLY A 56 4.67 -8.10 -20.50
C GLY A 56 4.47 -6.74 -21.18
N MET A 57 3.29 -6.46 -21.75
CA MET A 57 2.98 -5.13 -22.28
C MET A 57 2.75 -4.13 -21.16
N SER A 58 3.16 -2.87 -21.34
CA SER A 58 2.71 -1.81 -20.44
C SER A 58 1.21 -1.56 -20.62
N THR A 59 0.59 -0.92 -19.64
CA THR A 59 -0.83 -0.55 -19.72
C THR A 59 -1.11 0.36 -20.92
N GLU A 60 -0.18 1.22 -21.30
CA GLU A 60 -0.28 2.12 -22.45
C GLU A 60 -0.13 1.36 -23.77
N GLU A 61 0.86 0.49 -23.90
CA GLU A 61 1.08 -0.36 -25.10
C GLU A 61 -0.09 -1.31 -25.37
N SER A 62 -0.76 -1.80 -24.31
CA SER A 62 -1.87 -2.74 -24.45
C SER A 62 -3.18 -2.10 -24.93
N ASN A 63 -3.40 -0.80 -24.70
CA ASN A 63 -4.65 -0.14 -25.02
C ASN A 63 -5.08 -0.30 -26.50
N PRO A 64 -4.25 0.00 -27.51
CA PRO A 64 -4.64 -0.18 -28.91
C PRO A 64 -4.86 -1.65 -29.28
N VAL A 65 -4.12 -2.57 -28.64
CA VAL A 65 -4.28 -4.01 -28.88
C VAL A 65 -5.62 -4.51 -28.33
N ILE A 66 -5.97 -4.08 -27.11
CA ILE A 66 -7.25 -4.41 -26.47
C ILE A 66 -8.42 -3.88 -27.32
N LEU A 67 -8.34 -2.64 -27.80
CA LEU A 67 -9.38 -2.06 -28.67
C LEU A 67 -9.54 -2.84 -29.96
N ALA A 68 -8.44 -3.25 -30.61
CA ALA A 68 -8.48 -4.06 -31.81
C ALA A 68 -9.12 -5.43 -31.55
N ASP A 69 -8.79 -6.07 -30.45
CA ASP A 69 -9.36 -7.36 -30.01
C ASP A 69 -10.86 -7.26 -29.72
N MET A 70 -11.27 -6.21 -29.01
CA MET A 70 -12.70 -5.96 -28.75
C MET A 70 -13.49 -5.73 -30.02
N LYS A 71 -12.90 -5.02 -30.98
CA LYS A 71 -13.51 -4.82 -32.32
C LYS A 71 -13.63 -6.14 -33.08
N ALA A 72 -12.57 -6.95 -33.05
CA ALA A 72 -12.58 -8.26 -33.72
C ALA A 72 -13.60 -9.23 -33.11
N ALA A 73 -13.75 -9.16 -31.75
CA ALA A 73 -14.74 -9.96 -31.04
C ALA A 73 -16.19 -9.44 -31.13
N GLY A 74 -16.42 -8.29 -31.78
CA GLY A 74 -17.76 -7.67 -31.87
C GLY A 74 -18.29 -7.13 -30.53
N SER A 75 -17.43 -6.94 -29.54
CA SER A 75 -17.79 -6.43 -28.22
C SER A 75 -17.59 -4.92 -28.06
N LEU A 76 -16.91 -4.27 -28.99
CA LEU A 76 -16.73 -2.83 -29.02
C LEU A 76 -17.91 -2.15 -29.70
N PHE A 77 -18.71 -1.39 -28.95
CA PHE A 77 -19.85 -0.65 -29.52
C PHE A 77 -19.40 0.63 -30.28
N ALA A 78 -18.58 1.44 -29.62
CA ALA A 78 -18.01 2.66 -30.17
C ALA A 78 -16.72 3.04 -29.47
N SER A 79 -15.89 3.85 -30.15
CA SER A 79 -14.67 4.42 -29.58
C SER A 79 -14.51 5.85 -30.07
N GLU A 80 -14.19 6.76 -29.16
CA GLU A 80 -13.99 8.18 -29.40
C GLU A 80 -12.80 8.69 -28.63
N ASP A 81 -11.99 9.54 -29.23
CA ASP A 81 -10.89 10.21 -28.55
C ASP A 81 -11.41 11.44 -27.80
N ILE A 82 -11.09 11.53 -26.51
CA ILE A 82 -11.47 12.65 -25.65
C ILE A 82 -10.24 13.32 -25.06
N VAL A 83 -10.32 14.61 -24.80
CA VAL A 83 -9.31 15.36 -24.08
C VAL A 83 -9.82 15.67 -22.68
N HIS A 84 -9.11 15.18 -21.67
CA HIS A 84 -9.46 15.40 -20.27
C HIS A 84 -8.22 15.59 -19.39
N SER A 85 -8.40 16.08 -18.18
CA SER A 85 -7.33 16.16 -17.19
C SER A 85 -6.97 14.76 -16.71
N TYR A 86 -5.67 14.43 -16.73
CA TYR A 86 -5.17 13.15 -16.28
C TYR A 86 -4.01 13.34 -15.27
N PRO A 87 -3.95 12.56 -14.19
CA PRO A 87 -2.89 12.70 -13.20
C PRO A 87 -1.54 12.24 -13.74
N HIS A 88 -0.51 13.05 -13.54
CA HIS A 88 0.86 12.77 -13.92
C HIS A 88 1.79 12.80 -12.71
N CYS A 89 2.85 12.02 -12.76
CA CYS A 89 3.90 12.05 -11.76
C CYS A 89 4.52 13.47 -11.68
N TRP A 90 4.53 14.04 -10.48
CA TRP A 90 5.09 15.38 -10.29
C TRP A 90 6.60 15.48 -10.65
N ARG A 91 7.33 14.35 -10.57
CA ARG A 91 8.77 14.29 -10.84
C ARG A 91 9.09 14.02 -12.31
N CYS A 92 8.67 12.89 -12.86
CA CYS A 92 9.01 12.50 -14.22
C CYS A 92 7.96 12.91 -15.28
N LYS A 93 6.81 13.45 -14.84
CA LYS A 93 5.69 13.89 -15.70
C LYS A 93 5.00 12.78 -16.51
N SER A 94 5.37 11.52 -16.29
CA SER A 94 4.65 10.40 -16.91
C SER A 94 3.25 10.23 -16.33
N PRO A 95 2.27 9.76 -17.11
CA PRO A 95 0.97 9.41 -16.59
C PRO A 95 1.08 8.34 -15.51
N ILE A 96 0.20 8.40 -14.52
CA ILE A 96 0.16 7.42 -13.43
C ILE A 96 -1.09 6.58 -13.52
N ILE A 97 -1.05 5.39 -12.91
CA ILE A 97 -2.22 4.53 -12.72
C ILE A 97 -2.51 4.37 -11.23
N PHE A 98 -3.78 4.11 -10.89
CA PHE A 98 -4.12 3.60 -9.57
C PHE A 98 -3.89 2.10 -9.56
N ARG A 99 -3.23 1.60 -8.50
CA ARG A 99 -2.96 0.18 -8.33
C ARG A 99 -2.93 -0.17 -6.85
N ALA A 100 -3.71 -1.17 -6.45
CA ALA A 100 -3.62 -1.70 -5.10
C ALA A 100 -2.29 -2.41 -4.88
N THR A 101 -1.62 -2.11 -3.79
CA THR A 101 -0.37 -2.72 -3.37
C THR A 101 -0.46 -3.11 -1.90
N PRO A 102 0.18 -4.21 -1.46
CA PRO A 102 0.37 -4.49 -0.05
C PRO A 102 1.14 -3.34 0.61
N GLN A 103 0.67 -2.88 1.77
CA GLN A 103 1.30 -1.79 2.52
C GLN A 103 1.18 -2.08 4.02
N TRP A 104 2.11 -1.53 4.80
CA TRP A 104 2.03 -1.55 6.24
C TRP A 104 1.26 -0.35 6.76
N PHE A 105 0.26 -0.63 7.59
CA PHE A 105 -0.58 0.39 8.21
C PHE A 105 -0.45 0.32 9.73
N CYS A 106 -0.29 1.49 10.35
CA CYS A 106 -0.46 1.67 11.78
C CYS A 106 -1.93 2.03 12.03
N SER A 107 -2.64 1.19 12.77
CA SER A 107 -4.00 1.52 13.20
C SER A 107 -3.95 2.63 14.24
N VAL A 108 -4.65 3.73 13.96
CA VAL A 108 -4.70 4.89 14.84
C VAL A 108 -5.94 4.92 15.74
N ASP A 109 -6.93 4.09 15.46
CA ASP A 109 -8.20 4.08 16.19
C ASP A 109 -8.03 3.74 17.68
N SER A 110 -7.07 2.87 18.00
CA SER A 110 -6.82 2.42 19.37
C SER A 110 -6.33 3.52 20.33
N PHE A 111 -5.75 4.61 19.81
CA PHE A 111 -5.19 5.70 20.62
C PHE A 111 -5.76 7.09 20.29
N LYS A 112 -6.73 7.18 19.37
CA LYS A 112 -7.35 8.47 18.97
C LYS A 112 -7.90 9.26 20.14
N GLU A 113 -8.68 8.62 21.00
CA GLU A 113 -9.32 9.29 22.14
C GLU A 113 -8.30 9.78 23.15
N ASP A 114 -7.26 8.99 23.42
CA ASP A 114 -6.15 9.37 24.30
C ASP A 114 -5.36 10.55 23.73
N ALA A 115 -5.12 10.55 22.42
CA ALA A 115 -4.42 11.63 21.73
C ALA A 115 -5.26 12.94 21.76
N VAL A 116 -6.59 12.85 21.58
CA VAL A 116 -7.50 13.99 21.71
C VAL A 116 -7.51 14.52 23.14
N ALA A 117 -7.57 13.61 24.13
CA ALA A 117 -7.53 14.00 25.53
C ALA A 117 -6.19 14.67 25.90
N ALA A 118 -5.07 14.22 25.33
CA ALA A 118 -3.77 14.84 25.54
C ALA A 118 -3.70 16.29 25.04
N CYS A 119 -4.51 16.68 24.03
CA CYS A 119 -4.60 18.05 23.55
C CYS A 119 -5.09 19.03 24.62
N GLU A 120 -5.83 18.56 25.64
CA GLU A 120 -6.27 19.39 26.77
C GLU A 120 -5.10 19.86 27.65
N ASN A 121 -4.02 19.10 27.71
CA ASN A 121 -2.86 19.38 28.54
C ASN A 121 -1.80 20.25 27.84
N VAL A 122 -2.04 20.65 26.59
CA VAL A 122 -1.10 21.44 25.79
C VAL A 122 -1.51 22.92 25.83
N ARG A 123 -0.54 23.81 26.03
CA ARG A 123 -0.75 25.24 25.87
C ARG A 123 -0.72 25.62 24.39
N TRP A 124 -1.89 26.00 23.86
CA TRP A 124 -2.06 26.34 22.45
C TRP A 124 -1.88 27.84 22.19
N LEU A 125 -1.03 28.17 21.21
CA LEU A 125 -0.81 29.53 20.70
C LEU A 125 -0.83 29.50 19.16
N PRO A 126 -1.90 29.97 18.52
CA PRO A 126 -3.14 30.55 19.07
C PRO A 126 -4.07 29.48 19.67
N ALA A 127 -5.01 29.90 20.51
CA ALA A 127 -5.91 29.00 21.24
C ALA A 127 -6.74 28.07 20.33
N TRP A 128 -7.15 28.54 19.15
CA TRP A 128 -7.92 27.73 18.18
C TRP A 128 -7.16 26.50 17.64
N GLY A 129 -5.85 26.49 17.80
CA GLY A 129 -5.02 25.34 17.40
C GLY A 129 -5.45 24.04 18.05
N LYS A 130 -5.97 24.08 19.29
CA LYS A 130 -6.47 22.92 20.02
C LYS A 130 -7.62 22.24 19.26
N GLU A 131 -8.66 22.98 18.92
CA GLU A 131 -9.83 22.41 18.23
C GLU A 131 -9.47 21.85 16.86
N ARG A 132 -8.59 22.56 16.15
CA ARG A 132 -8.10 22.08 14.85
C ARG A 132 -7.33 20.77 14.98
N MET A 133 -6.42 20.66 15.95
CA MET A 133 -5.65 19.42 16.16
C MET A 133 -6.56 18.26 16.57
N ALA A 134 -7.49 18.49 17.49
CA ALA A 134 -8.43 17.47 17.92
C ALA A 134 -9.30 16.97 16.75
N ALA A 135 -9.77 17.88 15.88
CA ALA A 135 -10.53 17.49 14.68
C ALA A 135 -9.68 16.65 13.72
N MET A 136 -8.44 17.06 13.44
CA MET A 136 -7.52 16.31 12.58
C MET A 136 -7.24 14.91 13.12
N ILE A 137 -7.12 14.73 14.44
CA ILE A 137 -6.91 13.42 15.05
C ILE A 137 -8.16 12.55 14.90
N ARG A 138 -9.36 13.08 15.18
CA ARG A 138 -10.63 12.34 15.06
C ARG A 138 -10.89 11.86 13.64
N GLU A 139 -10.56 12.66 12.63
CA GLU A 139 -10.77 12.35 11.22
C GLU A 139 -9.64 11.50 10.60
N ARG A 140 -8.57 11.25 11.36
CA ARG A 140 -7.41 10.52 10.84
C ARG A 140 -7.77 9.09 10.51
N ALA A 141 -7.54 8.67 9.26
CA ALA A 141 -7.53 7.27 8.87
C ALA A 141 -6.25 6.57 9.34
N ASP A 142 -6.21 5.24 9.26
CA ASP A 142 -5.01 4.45 9.51
C ASP A 142 -3.82 5.00 8.73
N TRP A 143 -2.67 5.01 9.35
CA TRP A 143 -1.47 5.58 8.78
C TRP A 143 -0.68 4.54 7.99
N CYS A 144 -0.59 4.71 6.67
CA CYS A 144 0.33 3.94 5.84
C CYS A 144 1.77 4.35 6.19
N ILE A 145 2.49 3.47 6.88
CA ILE A 145 3.86 3.71 7.35
C ILE A 145 4.93 3.21 6.39
N SER A 146 4.58 2.39 5.42
CA SER A 146 5.54 1.86 4.44
C SER A 146 5.77 2.80 3.27
N ARG A 147 7.02 2.84 2.79
CA ARG A 147 7.45 3.61 1.62
C ARG A 147 8.41 2.78 0.79
N GLN A 148 8.24 2.81 -0.51
CA GLN A 148 9.11 2.18 -1.51
C GLN A 148 10.21 3.17 -1.87
N ARG A 149 11.18 3.36 -0.96
CA ARG A 149 12.31 4.30 -1.10
C ARG A 149 13.64 3.58 -0.86
N ARG A 150 14.69 4.09 -1.50
CA ARG A 150 16.06 3.60 -1.28
C ARG A 150 16.66 4.16 0.02
N TRP A 151 16.29 5.36 0.38
CA TRP A 151 16.78 6.03 1.59
C TRP A 151 15.64 6.17 2.60
N GLY A 152 15.90 5.72 3.80
CA GLY A 152 14.98 5.69 4.93
C GLY A 152 15.34 4.55 5.88
N LEU A 153 14.74 4.51 7.06
CA LEU A 153 14.88 3.39 7.97
C LEU A 153 14.06 2.19 7.44
N PRO A 154 14.63 1.00 7.38
CA PRO A 154 13.89 -0.18 6.94
C PRO A 154 12.81 -0.57 7.95
N ILE A 155 11.74 -1.19 7.47
CA ILE A 155 10.72 -1.80 8.32
C ILE A 155 11.27 -3.15 8.80
N PRO A 156 11.45 -3.40 10.11
CA PRO A 156 12.13 -4.59 10.63
C PRO A 156 11.22 -5.81 10.69
N VAL A 157 10.67 -6.19 9.53
CA VAL A 157 9.76 -7.34 9.37
C VAL A 157 10.41 -8.37 8.45
N PHE A 158 10.23 -9.64 8.78
CA PHE A 158 10.65 -10.76 7.97
C PHE A 158 9.42 -11.47 7.39
N TYR A 159 9.59 -12.13 6.27
CA TYR A 159 8.59 -13.04 5.68
C TYR A 159 9.12 -14.46 5.74
N CYS A 160 8.30 -15.38 6.20
CA CYS A 160 8.64 -16.80 6.15
C CYS A 160 8.53 -17.32 4.71
N ASP A 161 9.58 -17.92 4.18
CA ASP A 161 9.61 -18.40 2.80
C ASP A 161 8.68 -19.62 2.58
N ASP A 162 8.35 -20.37 3.66
CA ASP A 162 7.49 -21.55 3.58
C ASP A 162 5.98 -21.19 3.59
N CYS A 163 5.56 -20.25 4.43
CA CYS A 163 4.13 -19.91 4.57
C CYS A 163 3.79 -18.48 4.10
N HIS A 164 4.77 -17.71 3.68
CA HIS A 164 4.68 -16.33 3.18
C HIS A 164 4.02 -15.34 4.16
N LYS A 165 3.92 -15.70 5.44
CA LYS A 165 3.36 -14.81 6.45
C LYS A 165 4.45 -13.88 7.01
N PRO A 166 4.07 -12.63 7.34
CA PRO A 166 4.97 -11.70 8.00
C PRO A 166 5.30 -12.19 9.42
N VAL A 167 6.54 -11.99 9.82
CA VAL A 167 7.07 -12.33 11.14
C VAL A 167 7.67 -11.08 11.75
N CYS A 168 7.06 -10.64 12.86
CA CYS A 168 7.48 -9.50 13.64
C CYS A 168 7.24 -9.86 15.12
N THR A 169 8.25 -10.39 15.78
CA THR A 169 8.20 -10.81 17.19
C THR A 169 9.11 -9.93 18.02
N GLU A 170 8.93 -9.91 19.33
CA GLU A 170 9.82 -9.19 20.25
C GLU A 170 11.28 -9.63 20.04
N GLU A 171 11.51 -10.94 19.92
CA GLU A 171 12.84 -11.52 19.70
C GLU A 171 13.46 -11.05 18.37
N SER A 172 12.69 -11.02 17.27
CA SER A 172 13.18 -10.54 15.97
C SER A 172 13.49 -9.04 16.00
N ILE A 173 12.65 -8.24 16.65
CA ILE A 173 12.87 -6.79 16.80
C ILE A 173 14.10 -6.49 17.64
N GLU A 174 14.30 -7.21 18.76
CA GLU A 174 15.51 -7.06 19.57
C GLU A 174 16.79 -7.41 18.80
N ALA A 175 16.75 -8.46 17.98
CA ALA A 175 17.89 -8.82 17.15
C ALA A 175 18.25 -7.70 16.17
N VAL A 176 17.25 -7.11 15.50
CA VAL A 176 17.44 -5.98 14.61
C VAL A 176 17.94 -4.74 15.36
N ALA A 177 17.39 -4.44 16.52
CA ALA A 177 17.81 -3.30 17.35
C ALA A 177 19.29 -3.41 17.73
N LYS A 178 19.73 -4.57 18.19
CA LYS A 178 21.15 -4.85 18.51
C LYS A 178 22.05 -4.72 17.30
N LEU A 179 21.59 -5.16 16.12
CA LEU A 179 22.35 -5.00 14.89
C LEU A 179 22.50 -3.52 14.53
N PHE A 180 21.41 -2.75 14.61
CA PHE A 180 21.42 -1.32 14.26
C PHE A 180 22.24 -0.49 15.24
N GLU A 181 22.22 -0.83 16.54
CA GLU A 181 23.06 -0.20 17.55
C GLU A 181 24.55 -0.38 17.25
N LYS A 182 24.94 -1.56 16.77
CA LYS A 182 26.34 -1.92 16.50
C LYS A 182 26.83 -1.47 15.13
N GLU A 183 26.02 -1.62 14.08
CA GLU A 183 26.46 -1.49 12.68
C GLU A 183 25.67 -0.40 11.91
N GLY A 184 24.63 0.18 12.51
CA GLY A 184 23.74 1.13 11.86
C GLY A 184 22.66 0.45 11.00
N SER A 185 21.67 1.21 10.56
CA SER A 185 20.50 0.69 9.85
C SER A 185 20.79 0.14 8.45
N ASN A 186 21.92 0.54 7.82
CA ASN A 186 22.33 -0.01 6.54
C ASN A 186 22.63 -1.52 6.58
N ALA A 187 23.01 -2.03 7.77
CA ALA A 187 23.23 -3.46 7.98
C ALA A 187 22.02 -4.32 7.60
N TRP A 188 20.81 -3.78 7.62
CA TRP A 188 19.60 -4.46 7.13
C TRP A 188 19.70 -4.90 5.68
N PHE A 189 20.32 -4.09 4.83
CA PHE A 189 20.46 -4.36 3.41
C PHE A 189 21.75 -5.14 3.07
N ASP A 190 22.73 -5.12 3.98
CA ASP A 190 24.03 -5.77 3.80
C ASP A 190 24.08 -7.18 4.38
N ARG A 191 23.12 -7.54 5.25
CA ARG A 191 23.03 -8.82 5.92
C ARG A 191 21.83 -9.62 5.41
N THR A 192 21.89 -10.94 5.53
CA THR A 192 20.74 -11.82 5.27
C THR A 192 19.89 -11.99 6.54
N ALA A 193 18.65 -12.42 6.38
CA ALA A 193 17.78 -12.73 7.52
C ALA A 193 18.43 -13.75 8.49
N ALA A 194 19.18 -14.73 7.93
CA ALA A 194 19.90 -15.73 8.72
C ALA A 194 21.06 -15.14 9.55
N ASP A 195 21.65 -14.03 9.11
CA ASP A 195 22.70 -13.33 9.84
C ASP A 195 22.16 -12.44 10.96
N ILE A 196 20.89 -12.05 10.86
CA ILE A 196 20.23 -11.11 11.79
C ILE A 196 19.46 -11.87 12.87
N LEU A 197 18.68 -12.86 12.48
CA LEU A 197 17.81 -13.60 13.39
C LEU A 197 18.65 -14.51 14.32
N PRO A 198 18.22 -14.73 15.56
CA PRO A 198 18.89 -15.60 16.48
C PRO A 198 19.04 -17.03 15.96
N GLU A 199 20.12 -17.72 16.38
CA GLU A 199 20.33 -19.12 16.03
C GLU A 199 19.14 -19.99 16.50
N GLY A 200 18.61 -20.78 15.57
CA GLY A 200 17.45 -21.63 15.86
C GLY A 200 16.08 -20.92 15.79
N PHE A 201 16.04 -19.65 15.39
CA PHE A 201 14.77 -18.93 15.21
C PHE A 201 13.86 -19.66 14.21
N THR A 202 12.57 -19.75 14.53
CA THR A 202 11.56 -20.43 13.71
C THR A 202 10.33 -19.58 13.54
N CYS A 203 9.67 -19.75 12.40
CA CYS A 203 8.42 -19.06 12.11
C CYS A 203 7.33 -19.44 13.13
N PRO A 204 6.71 -18.48 13.82
CA PRO A 204 5.66 -18.74 14.80
C PRO A 204 4.39 -19.31 14.17
N HIS A 205 4.25 -19.23 12.85
CA HIS A 205 3.04 -19.70 12.14
C HIS A 205 3.17 -21.14 11.62
N CYS A 206 4.36 -21.56 11.16
CA CYS A 206 4.54 -22.87 10.52
C CYS A 206 5.80 -23.63 10.97
N GLY A 207 6.67 -23.02 11.78
CA GLY A 207 7.93 -23.61 12.20
C GLY A 207 9.05 -23.58 11.15
N GLY A 208 8.83 -22.93 10.00
CA GLY A 208 9.84 -22.72 8.96
C GLY A 208 11.07 -21.96 9.45
N LYS A 209 12.21 -22.11 8.76
CA LYS A 209 13.51 -21.58 9.20
C LYS A 209 14.13 -20.62 8.18
N HIS A 210 13.49 -20.45 7.04
CA HIS A 210 13.98 -19.56 5.98
C HIS A 210 13.13 -18.31 5.92
N PHE A 211 13.80 -17.15 5.81
CA PHE A 211 13.14 -15.85 5.88
C PHE A 211 13.75 -14.90 4.88
N THR A 212 12.87 -14.07 4.30
CA THR A 212 13.23 -12.92 3.48
C THR A 212 12.88 -11.65 4.26
N GLN A 213 13.69 -10.59 4.12
CA GLN A 213 13.49 -9.31 4.77
C GLN A 213 12.52 -8.43 3.98
N GLU A 214 11.77 -7.58 4.69
CA GLU A 214 11.02 -6.50 4.09
C GLU A 214 11.97 -5.50 3.40
N THR A 215 11.58 -4.97 2.26
CA THR A 215 12.37 -4.02 1.48
C THR A 215 11.86 -2.58 1.58
N ASP A 216 10.66 -2.40 2.12
CA ASP A 216 10.07 -1.08 2.35
C ASP A 216 10.76 -0.35 3.50
N THR A 217 10.74 0.98 3.41
CA THR A 217 11.25 1.87 4.45
C THR A 217 10.11 2.51 5.22
N LEU A 218 10.38 2.95 6.44
CA LEU A 218 9.42 3.72 7.24
C LEU A 218 9.17 5.10 6.63
N ASP A 219 7.96 5.61 6.84
CA ASP A 219 7.62 7.01 6.54
C ASP A 219 8.52 7.94 7.37
N GLY A 220 9.11 8.95 6.73
CA GLY A 220 9.96 9.94 7.39
C GLY A 220 9.27 10.70 8.54
N TRP A 221 7.94 10.77 8.56
CA TRP A 221 7.19 11.30 9.70
C TRP A 221 7.20 10.35 10.91
N PHE A 222 7.36 9.05 10.69
CA PHE A 222 7.59 8.10 11.76
C PHE A 222 8.93 8.37 12.44
N ASP A 223 9.99 8.52 11.65
CA ASP A 223 11.33 8.83 12.13
C ASP A 223 11.34 10.16 12.90
N SER A 224 10.70 11.19 12.32
CA SER A 224 10.57 12.51 12.95
C SER A 224 9.75 12.46 14.24
N GLY A 225 8.70 11.66 14.29
CA GLY A 225 7.82 11.50 15.45
C GLY A 225 8.51 10.80 16.63
N SER A 226 9.52 9.95 16.39
CA SER A 226 10.25 9.20 17.39
C SER A 226 11.50 9.91 17.92
N THR A 227 11.84 11.11 17.46
CA THR A 227 13.06 11.84 17.87
C THR A 227 13.08 12.32 19.32
N HIS A 228 11.98 12.18 20.05
CA HIS A 228 11.87 12.57 21.47
C HIS A 228 12.20 11.42 22.45
N VAL A 229 12.45 10.23 21.93
CA VAL A 229 12.77 9.02 22.69
C VAL A 229 14.26 8.96 23.01
#